data_68e74591325604678f85537bdb80c1c5
#
_entry.id   68e74591325604678f85537bdb80c1c5
#
_cell.length_a   1.000
_cell.length_b   1.000
_cell.length_c   1.000
_cell.angle_alpha   90.00
_cell.angle_beta   90.00
_cell.angle_gamma   90.00
#
_symmetry.space_group_name_H-M   'P 1'
#
loop_
_entity.id
_entity.type
_entity.pdbx_description
1 polymer ?
#
loop_
_entity_poly.entity_id
_entity_poly.type
_entity_poly.pdbx_seq_one_letter_code
_entity_poly.pdbx_strand_id
1 'polypeptide(L)'
;KFKRKEKTKKVNNPHYKLRDIITRSEEASEMAQKQAARFDILLPEDAGFLEGDEEEDTYTISQEDIADAVDITSGELVLMKKIIVLNILAFAFFSFSHLLLGGRRGHVACVDWQSKQLMCEINVMESINDVKWLHSETMYAVAQKKWLHIYDSNGIELHCIRKFNDVLRMQFLPYHFLLATASASSFLKYLDVSVGKEVTAICTKTGRLDVMCQNPHNAIIHLGHPNGTVTLWSPNQKEALVKMLCHQGGVRSVTVDKSGTYMVTSGMDKKLKVYDIRALKPLQSYFLPAGASCLSLSQRGLLSATTGDVVQVYKDVCNTPVTKPYMAHRVRGTAWGLSFCPFEDVLGVGHGDGFTSMLVPGAGEPNFDGLDANPYRSAKQRQEWEVKALLEKIQPELISLDPCELGQVDQATFQQRHQDRVQALGFDPLAKEKFVPKYKKKGRSSTGNVEKRKRQVAHEDQRDIIKQTVEDKMKMEKERKNREKKKAKLSGSRSALDRFKN
;
A
#
# COMPACT_ATOMS: atom_id res chain seq x y z
N LYS A 1 37.28 43.98 3.43
CA LYS A 1 38.26 43.05 2.86
C LYS A 1 37.62 42.27 1.72
N PHE A 2 37.90 42.64 0.48
CA PHE A 2 37.44 41.91 -0.71
C PHE A 2 38.12 40.54 -0.77
N LYS A 3 37.39 39.42 -0.64
CA LYS A 3 37.90 38.10 -0.95
C LYS A 3 38.12 38.00 -2.48
N ARG A 4 39.35 37.73 -2.90
CA ARG A 4 39.69 37.43 -4.29
C ARG A 4 38.85 36.18 -4.72
N LYS A 5 38.05 36.34 -5.78
CA LYS A 5 37.42 35.18 -6.45
C LYS A 5 38.51 34.22 -6.91
N GLU A 6 38.50 33.02 -6.42
CA GLU A 6 39.32 31.94 -6.96
C GLU A 6 38.94 31.73 -8.43
N LYS A 7 39.94 31.85 -9.32
CA LYS A 7 39.75 31.54 -10.73
C LYS A 7 39.51 30.03 -10.87
N THR A 8 38.29 29.65 -11.14
CA THR A 8 37.96 28.28 -11.51
C THR A 8 38.82 27.86 -12.70
N LYS A 9 39.53 26.74 -12.56
CA LYS A 9 40.36 26.17 -13.62
C LYS A 9 39.46 25.84 -14.80
N LYS A 10 39.63 26.57 -15.92
CA LYS A 10 38.91 26.26 -17.16
C LYS A 10 39.28 24.85 -17.60
N VAL A 11 38.34 23.93 -17.58
CA VAL A 11 38.51 22.59 -18.13
C VAL A 11 38.56 22.72 -19.64
N ASN A 12 39.73 22.45 -20.23
CA ASN A 12 39.92 22.46 -21.67
C ASN A 12 39.35 21.15 -22.26
N ASN A 13 38.08 21.14 -22.57
CA ASN A 13 37.48 20.02 -23.30
C ASN A 13 37.56 20.29 -24.82
N PRO A 14 38.05 19.33 -25.60
CA PRO A 14 38.21 19.50 -27.05
C PRO A 14 36.87 19.53 -27.81
N HIS A 15 35.76 19.05 -27.20
CA HIS A 15 34.45 19.04 -27.82
C HIS A 15 33.67 20.33 -27.54
N TYR A 16 33.53 21.17 -28.49
CA TYR A 16 32.76 22.42 -28.44
C TYR A 16 31.33 22.27 -27.92
N LYS A 17 30.56 21.24 -28.35
CA LYS A 17 29.20 20.98 -27.85
C LYS A 17 29.15 20.58 -26.37
N LEU A 18 30.13 19.83 -25.88
CA LEU A 18 30.25 19.46 -24.47
C LEU A 18 30.60 20.68 -23.60
N ARG A 19 31.39 21.60 -24.13
CA ARG A 19 31.77 22.83 -23.44
C ARG A 19 30.53 23.70 -23.16
N ASP A 20 29.65 23.87 -24.15
CA ASP A 20 28.43 24.67 -24.00
C ASP A 20 27.43 24.02 -23.02
N ILE A 21 27.39 22.70 -22.98
CA ILE A 21 26.54 21.96 -22.01
C ILE A 21 27.08 22.15 -20.58
N ILE A 22 28.40 22.04 -20.39
CA ILE A 22 29.04 22.21 -19.08
C ILE A 22 28.86 23.64 -18.59
N THR A 23 29.08 24.65 -19.43
CA THR A 23 28.90 26.06 -19.03
C THR A 23 27.44 26.36 -18.64
N ARG A 24 26.47 25.85 -19.40
CA ARG A 24 25.05 25.99 -19.04
C ARG A 24 24.67 25.28 -17.72
N SER A 25 25.26 24.10 -17.45
CA SER A 25 25.04 23.39 -16.19
C SER A 25 25.68 24.13 -15.00
N GLU A 26 26.88 24.72 -15.21
CA GLU A 26 27.55 25.55 -14.20
C GLU A 26 26.73 26.83 -13.91
N GLU A 27 26.25 27.52 -14.93
CA GLU A 27 25.38 28.70 -14.79
C GLU A 27 24.05 28.36 -14.10
N ALA A 28 23.44 27.21 -14.42
CA ALA A 28 22.23 26.74 -13.78
C ALA A 28 22.46 26.39 -12.30
N SER A 29 23.58 25.76 -11.97
CA SER A 29 23.96 25.44 -10.59
C SER A 29 24.26 26.69 -9.77
N GLU A 30 24.92 27.70 -10.36
CA GLU A 30 25.15 28.99 -9.70
C GLU A 30 23.84 29.75 -9.45
N MET A 31 22.89 29.69 -10.39
CA MET A 31 21.58 30.29 -10.20
C MET A 31 20.79 29.58 -9.10
N ALA A 32 20.80 28.25 -9.07
CA ALA A 32 20.17 27.47 -8.02
C ALA A 32 20.78 27.78 -6.64
N GLN A 33 22.11 27.87 -6.54
CA GLN A 33 22.77 28.25 -5.29
C GLN A 33 22.40 29.69 -4.84
N LYS A 34 22.29 30.64 -5.77
CA LYS A 34 21.84 32.00 -5.44
C LYS A 34 20.37 32.05 -4.98
N GLN A 35 19.54 31.17 -5.54
CA GLN A 35 18.14 31.04 -5.09
C GLN A 35 18.08 30.39 -3.71
N ALA A 36 18.82 29.30 -3.46
CA ALA A 36 18.91 28.67 -2.16
C ALA A 36 19.40 29.64 -1.07
N ALA A 37 20.46 30.43 -1.36
CA ALA A 37 20.95 31.44 -0.41
C ALA A 37 19.92 32.55 -0.09
N ARG A 38 18.94 32.79 -0.94
CA ARG A 38 17.81 33.70 -0.61
C ARG A 38 16.82 33.07 0.35
N PHE A 39 16.62 31.76 0.26
CA PHE A 39 15.77 31.03 1.20
C PHE A 39 16.43 30.89 2.57
N ASP A 40 17.78 30.78 2.63
CA ASP A 40 18.51 30.72 3.90
C ASP A 40 18.32 31.99 4.73
N ILE A 41 18.10 33.15 4.10
CA ILE A 41 17.81 34.42 4.79
C ILE A 41 16.40 34.41 5.43
N LEU A 42 15.49 33.62 4.89
CA LEU A 42 14.10 33.50 5.37
C LEU A 42 13.95 32.42 6.45
N LEU A 43 14.93 31.54 6.59
CA LEU A 43 14.97 30.53 7.64
C LEU A 43 15.82 31.09 8.79
N PRO A 44 15.27 31.31 9.97
CA PRO A 44 16.07 31.66 11.14
C PRO A 44 17.07 30.52 11.42
N GLU A 45 18.34 30.87 11.62
CA GLU A 45 19.40 29.91 11.94
C GLU A 45 19.13 29.19 13.26
N ASP A 46 18.45 29.87 14.19
CA ASP A 46 18.01 29.32 15.47
C ASP A 46 16.49 29.28 15.54
N ALA A 47 15.95 28.25 16.22
CA ALA A 47 14.54 28.22 16.58
C ALA A 47 14.24 29.48 17.39
N GLY A 48 13.44 30.39 16.82
CA GLY A 48 13.01 31.60 17.52
C GLY A 48 12.28 31.19 18.78
N PHE A 49 12.54 31.89 19.86
CA PHE A 49 11.75 31.81 21.07
C PHE A 49 10.93 33.08 21.21
N LEU A 50 9.76 32.95 21.79
CA LEU A 50 8.95 34.12 22.17
C LEU A 50 9.57 34.72 23.44
N GLU A 51 10.11 35.92 23.31
CA GLU A 51 10.44 36.71 24.48
C GLU A 51 9.13 37.21 25.11
N GLY A 52 8.89 36.82 26.33
CA GLY A 52 7.83 37.43 27.15
C GLY A 52 8.20 38.85 27.57
N ASP A 53 7.21 39.67 27.90
CA ASP A 53 7.45 40.96 28.54
C ASP A 53 8.18 40.74 29.86
N GLU A 54 8.97 41.73 30.32
CA GLU A 54 9.84 41.62 31.52
C GLU A 54 9.11 41.18 32.81
N GLU A 55 7.78 41.18 32.80
CA GLU A 55 6.92 40.77 33.91
C GLU A 55 6.33 39.36 33.75
N GLU A 56 6.54 38.68 32.58
CA GLU A 56 6.00 37.36 32.30
C GLU A 56 7.13 36.33 32.13
N ASP A 57 7.29 35.46 33.12
CA ASP A 57 8.18 34.31 33.02
C ASP A 57 7.63 33.28 31.99
N THR A 58 8.33 33.10 30.88
CA THR A 58 8.03 32.00 29.93
C THR A 58 8.52 30.69 30.53
N TYR A 59 7.67 30.01 31.26
CA TYR A 59 7.91 28.66 31.73
C TYR A 59 7.09 27.64 30.94
N THR A 60 7.55 26.41 30.94
CA THR A 60 6.80 25.30 30.32
C THR A 60 5.53 25.08 31.13
N ILE A 61 4.42 25.56 30.58
CA ILE A 61 3.10 25.42 31.18
C ILE A 61 2.72 23.94 31.12
N SER A 62 2.35 23.36 32.26
CA SER A 62 1.85 21.98 32.29
C SER A 62 0.44 21.92 31.76
N GLN A 63 0.02 20.73 31.27
CA GLN A 63 -1.35 20.54 30.82
C GLN A 63 -2.40 20.74 31.92
N GLU A 64 -2.00 20.57 33.18
CA GLU A 64 -2.82 20.82 34.36
C GLU A 64 -3.04 22.33 34.53
N ASP A 65 -1.98 23.13 34.38
CA ASP A 65 -2.06 24.58 34.46
C ASP A 65 -2.90 25.20 33.36
N ILE A 66 -2.83 24.61 32.11
CA ILE A 66 -3.68 25.02 31.01
C ILE A 66 -5.15 24.67 31.31
N ALA A 67 -5.42 23.48 31.87
CA ALA A 67 -6.76 23.08 32.23
C ALA A 67 -7.37 23.93 33.36
N ASP A 68 -6.55 24.40 34.30
CA ASP A 68 -6.95 25.29 35.40
C ASP A 68 -7.14 26.73 34.92
N ALA A 69 -6.32 27.20 33.98
CA ALA A 69 -6.41 28.56 33.41
C ALA A 69 -7.57 28.73 32.42
N VAL A 70 -7.93 27.68 31.69
CA VAL A 70 -9.13 27.67 30.85
C VAL A 70 -10.28 27.21 31.70
N ASP A 71 -11.18 28.11 32.06
CA ASP A 71 -12.46 27.79 32.70
C ASP A 71 -13.26 26.84 31.81
N ILE A 72 -12.95 25.56 31.93
CA ILE A 72 -13.71 24.50 31.25
C ILE A 72 -15.11 24.51 31.84
N THR A 73 -16.03 25.10 31.12
CA THR A 73 -17.42 25.12 31.55
C THR A 73 -17.86 23.68 31.88
N SER A 74 -18.58 23.53 33.00
CA SER A 74 -19.03 22.22 33.49
C SER A 74 -19.79 21.41 32.42
N GLY A 75 -20.30 22.06 31.38
CA GLY A 75 -20.92 21.46 30.20
C GLY A 75 -19.97 20.68 29.29
N GLU A 76 -18.77 21.19 29.05
CA GLU A 76 -17.75 20.51 28.24
C GLU A 76 -17.20 19.28 28.95
N LEU A 77 -17.03 19.36 30.27
CA LEU A 77 -16.59 18.25 31.12
C LEU A 77 -17.67 17.15 31.20
N VAL A 78 -18.96 17.52 31.17
CA VAL A 78 -20.07 16.58 31.09
C VAL A 78 -20.14 15.92 29.71
N LEU A 79 -19.88 16.66 28.63
CA LEU A 79 -19.82 16.12 27.27
C LEU A 79 -18.68 15.09 27.12
N MET A 80 -17.48 15.44 27.59
CA MET A 80 -16.34 14.52 27.62
C MET A 80 -16.63 13.29 28.50
N LYS A 81 -17.26 13.47 29.68
CA LYS A 81 -17.69 12.33 30.51
C LYS A 81 -18.78 11.50 29.85
N LYS A 82 -19.69 12.10 29.10
CA LYS A 82 -20.74 11.36 28.37
C LYS A 82 -20.17 10.53 27.23
N ILE A 83 -19.16 11.03 26.52
CA ILE A 83 -18.41 10.29 25.50
C ILE A 83 -17.58 9.17 26.14
N ILE A 84 -17.04 9.38 27.36
CA ILE A 84 -16.23 8.39 28.09
C ILE A 84 -17.04 7.15 28.52
N VAL A 85 -18.34 7.27 28.77
CA VAL A 85 -19.19 6.15 29.26
C VAL A 85 -19.58 5.13 28.16
N LEU A 86 -19.25 5.38 26.92
CA LEU A 86 -19.64 4.53 25.81
C LEU A 86 -18.51 3.53 25.48
N ASN A 87 -18.81 2.23 25.61
CA ASN A 87 -17.91 1.15 25.19
C ASN A 87 -17.44 1.37 23.74
N ILE A 88 -16.34 2.09 23.53
CA ILE A 88 -15.84 2.42 22.21
C ILE A 88 -15.08 1.22 21.65
N LEU A 89 -15.64 0.62 20.60
CA LEU A 89 -15.06 -0.51 19.91
C LEU A 89 -14.13 -0.07 18.78
N ALA A 90 -14.56 0.95 18.04
CA ALA A 90 -13.83 1.47 16.90
C ALA A 90 -13.83 2.99 16.90
N PHE A 91 -12.79 3.58 16.43
CA PHE A 91 -12.68 5.02 16.20
C PHE A 91 -11.73 5.31 15.05
N ALA A 92 -11.88 6.48 14.44
CA ALA A 92 -11.03 6.93 13.36
C ALA A 92 -10.79 8.43 13.46
N PHE A 93 -9.53 8.85 13.31
CA PHE A 93 -9.18 10.24 13.11
C PHE A 93 -9.31 10.58 11.62
N PHE A 94 -9.83 11.77 11.34
CA PHE A 94 -9.73 12.39 10.01
C PHE A 94 -8.84 13.61 10.15
N SER A 95 -7.65 13.55 9.55
CA SER A 95 -6.64 14.56 9.77
C SER A 95 -6.38 14.75 11.28
N PHE A 96 -6.08 15.95 11.73
CA PHE A 96 -5.84 16.26 13.14
C PHE A 96 -7.07 16.83 13.87
N SER A 97 -8.15 17.17 13.15
CA SER A 97 -9.28 17.92 13.72
C SER A 97 -10.49 17.06 14.08
N HIS A 98 -10.82 16.04 13.28
CA HIS A 98 -12.07 15.30 13.44
C HIS A 98 -11.85 13.89 13.98
N LEU A 99 -12.64 13.53 14.97
CA LEU A 99 -12.66 12.23 15.61
C LEU A 99 -14.04 11.59 15.45
N LEU A 100 -14.07 10.39 14.88
CA LEU A 100 -15.27 9.57 14.77
C LEU A 100 -15.19 8.44 15.78
N LEU A 101 -16.22 8.31 16.61
CA LEU A 101 -16.32 7.30 17.66
C LEU A 101 -17.47 6.33 17.37
N GLY A 102 -17.20 5.04 17.46
CA GLY A 102 -18.19 3.98 17.29
C GLY A 102 -18.29 3.11 18.54
N GLY A 103 -19.42 3.15 19.18
CA GLY A 103 -19.72 2.36 20.38
C GLY A 103 -20.34 1.00 20.04
N ARG A 104 -20.01 -0.03 20.80
CA ARG A 104 -20.51 -1.40 20.60
C ARG A 104 -22.03 -1.52 20.63
N ARG A 105 -22.72 -0.62 21.32
CA ARG A 105 -24.19 -0.63 21.46
C ARG A 105 -24.91 0.19 20.39
N GLY A 106 -24.20 0.63 19.35
CA GLY A 106 -24.81 1.40 18.25
C GLY A 106 -24.68 2.91 18.38
N HIS A 107 -23.89 3.39 19.30
CA HIS A 107 -23.62 4.81 19.44
C HIS A 107 -22.55 5.24 18.43
N VAL A 108 -22.82 6.29 17.66
CA VAL A 108 -21.87 6.97 16.77
C VAL A 108 -21.82 8.42 17.17
N ALA A 109 -20.61 8.93 17.36
CA ALA A 109 -20.39 10.35 17.61
C ALA A 109 -19.27 10.89 16.71
N CYS A 110 -19.54 12.02 16.08
CA CYS A 110 -18.58 12.78 15.33
C CYS A 110 -18.23 14.04 16.11
N VAL A 111 -16.96 14.22 16.45
CA VAL A 111 -16.48 15.29 17.30
C VAL A 111 -15.36 16.03 16.59
N ASP A 112 -15.42 17.35 16.57
CA ASP A 112 -14.25 18.15 16.27
C ASP A 112 -13.33 18.15 17.50
N TRP A 113 -12.19 17.50 17.34
CA TRP A 113 -11.24 17.28 18.42
C TRP A 113 -10.57 18.58 18.90
N GLN A 114 -10.32 19.53 18.00
CA GLN A 114 -9.66 20.80 18.34
C GLN A 114 -10.59 21.78 19.06
N SER A 115 -11.76 22.03 18.44
CA SER A 115 -12.76 22.94 19.04
C SER A 115 -13.58 22.26 20.13
N LYS A 116 -13.44 20.94 20.29
CA LYS A 116 -14.22 20.10 21.21
C LYS A 116 -15.74 20.19 20.99
N GLN A 117 -16.14 20.55 19.78
CA GLN A 117 -17.54 20.64 19.40
C GLN A 117 -18.07 19.29 18.93
N LEU A 118 -19.25 18.92 19.42
CA LEU A 118 -19.97 17.75 18.97
C LEU A 118 -20.68 18.11 17.64
N MET A 119 -20.28 17.47 16.53
CA MET A 119 -20.91 17.69 15.24
C MET A 119 -22.19 16.85 15.13
N CYS A 120 -22.11 15.58 15.53
CA CYS A 120 -23.20 14.65 15.43
C CYS A 120 -23.12 13.59 16.53
N GLU A 121 -24.27 13.24 17.10
CA GLU A 121 -24.43 12.10 18.01
C GLU A 121 -25.70 11.34 17.61
N ILE A 122 -25.54 10.10 17.17
CA ILE A 122 -26.66 9.24 16.76
C ILE A 122 -26.57 7.87 17.43
N ASN A 123 -27.73 7.23 17.58
CA ASN A 123 -27.80 5.83 18.00
C ASN A 123 -28.45 5.01 16.89
N VAL A 124 -27.67 4.15 16.24
CA VAL A 124 -28.11 3.32 15.11
C VAL A 124 -28.83 2.05 15.53
N MET A 125 -29.05 1.84 16.86
CA MET A 125 -29.75 0.70 17.45
C MET A 125 -29.19 -0.68 17.11
N GLU A 126 -28.14 -0.78 16.31
CA GLU A 126 -27.41 -2.02 16.00
C GLU A 126 -25.97 -1.94 16.51
N SER A 127 -25.35 -3.09 16.79
CA SER A 127 -23.94 -3.11 17.17
C SER A 127 -23.05 -2.66 16.01
N ILE A 128 -22.06 -1.82 16.32
CA ILE A 128 -21.08 -1.34 15.35
C ILE A 128 -19.83 -2.19 15.45
N ASN A 129 -19.32 -2.64 14.32
CA ASN A 129 -18.08 -3.40 14.24
C ASN A 129 -16.87 -2.51 13.93
N ASP A 130 -17.04 -1.54 13.03
CA ASP A 130 -15.97 -0.63 12.63
C ASP A 130 -16.54 0.69 12.09
N VAL A 131 -15.75 1.75 12.17
CA VAL A 131 -16.09 3.08 11.62
C VAL A 131 -14.90 3.64 10.88
N LYS A 132 -15.13 4.30 9.75
CA LYS A 132 -14.09 4.93 8.93
C LYS A 132 -14.60 6.17 8.25
N TRP A 133 -13.75 7.19 8.23
CA TRP A 133 -13.94 8.35 7.37
C TRP A 133 -13.72 7.96 5.91
N LEU A 134 -14.44 8.62 5.02
CA LEU A 134 -14.26 8.50 3.57
C LEU A 134 -13.27 9.56 3.06
N HIS A 135 -13.49 10.07 1.86
CA HIS A 135 -12.59 11.01 1.21
C HIS A 135 -12.60 12.42 1.83
N SER A 136 -13.66 12.78 2.52
CA SER A 136 -13.82 14.07 3.19
C SER A 136 -14.36 13.90 4.61
N GLU A 137 -14.29 14.95 5.39
CA GLU A 137 -14.86 15.03 6.73
C GLU A 137 -16.39 15.08 6.74
N THR A 138 -17.01 15.25 5.55
CA THR A 138 -18.46 15.32 5.41
C THR A 138 -19.13 13.96 5.41
N MET A 139 -18.39 12.89 5.12
CA MET A 139 -18.96 11.55 4.98
C MET A 139 -18.16 10.49 5.72
N TYR A 140 -18.86 9.60 6.39
CA TYR A 140 -18.26 8.46 7.06
C TYR A 140 -19.06 7.17 6.85
N ALA A 141 -18.35 6.05 6.91
CA ALA A 141 -18.90 4.71 6.79
C ALA A 141 -18.97 4.04 8.15
N VAL A 142 -20.07 3.35 8.42
CA VAL A 142 -20.33 2.59 9.65
C VAL A 142 -20.65 1.13 9.28
N ALA A 143 -19.82 0.20 9.72
CA ALA A 143 -20.13 -1.23 9.64
C ALA A 143 -21.05 -1.61 10.78
N GLN A 144 -22.33 -1.67 10.51
CA GLN A 144 -23.33 -2.17 11.44
C GLN A 144 -23.35 -3.71 11.42
N LYS A 145 -24.10 -4.31 12.32
CA LYS A 145 -24.16 -5.76 12.48
C LYS A 145 -24.45 -6.50 11.18
N LYS A 146 -25.40 -5.99 10.37
CA LYS A 146 -25.84 -6.66 9.14
C LYS A 146 -25.26 -6.02 7.88
N TRP A 147 -25.36 -4.69 7.76
CA TRP A 147 -25.09 -3.97 6.53
C TRP A 147 -24.09 -2.84 6.74
N LEU A 148 -23.61 -2.34 5.63
CA LEU A 148 -22.76 -1.16 5.58
C LEU A 148 -23.63 0.07 5.34
N HIS A 149 -23.48 1.08 6.20
CA HIS A 149 -24.18 2.35 6.08
C HIS A 149 -23.20 3.49 5.87
N ILE A 150 -23.59 4.46 5.08
CA ILE A 150 -22.85 5.70 4.86
C ILE A 150 -23.68 6.85 5.40
N TYR A 151 -23.09 7.65 6.26
CA TYR A 151 -23.69 8.80 6.92
C TYR A 151 -22.98 10.10 6.51
N ASP A 152 -23.73 11.18 6.58
CA ASP A 152 -23.21 12.55 6.53
C ASP A 152 -22.64 12.97 7.90
N SER A 153 -21.80 14.01 7.93
CA SER A 153 -21.26 14.61 9.17
C SER A 153 -22.34 15.03 10.16
N ASN A 154 -23.55 15.33 9.69
CA ASN A 154 -24.71 15.68 10.52
C ASN A 154 -25.47 14.44 11.05
N GLY A 155 -25.05 13.22 10.73
CA GLY A 155 -25.70 11.99 11.15
C GLY A 155 -26.88 11.54 10.30
N ILE A 156 -27.06 12.12 9.11
CA ILE A 156 -28.10 11.72 8.19
C ILE A 156 -27.62 10.49 7.41
N GLU A 157 -28.43 9.43 7.36
CA GLU A 157 -28.15 8.25 6.56
C GLU A 157 -28.29 8.60 5.07
N LEU A 158 -27.18 8.49 4.32
CA LEU A 158 -27.14 8.71 2.88
C LEU A 158 -27.44 7.42 2.11
N HIS A 159 -26.75 6.32 2.49
CA HIS A 159 -26.86 5.05 1.79
C HIS A 159 -26.81 3.86 2.74
N CYS A 160 -27.68 2.87 2.47
CA CYS A 160 -27.63 1.54 3.08
C CYS A 160 -27.22 0.51 2.00
N ILE A 161 -26.04 -0.06 2.12
CA ILE A 161 -25.48 -0.94 1.09
C ILE A 161 -25.65 -2.40 1.53
N ARG A 162 -26.78 -3.00 1.16
CA ARG A 162 -27.17 -4.37 1.55
C ARG A 162 -26.30 -5.48 0.96
N LYS A 163 -25.55 -5.20 -0.11
CA LYS A 163 -24.60 -6.15 -0.72
C LYS A 163 -23.41 -6.47 0.20
N PHE A 164 -23.09 -5.58 1.13
CA PHE A 164 -21.98 -5.70 2.06
C PHE A 164 -22.50 -6.21 3.40
N ASN A 165 -22.55 -7.53 3.53
CA ASN A 165 -23.08 -8.21 4.71
C ASN A 165 -21.97 -8.53 5.71
N ASP A 166 -22.30 -8.47 7.02
CA ASP A 166 -21.44 -8.90 8.13
C ASP A 166 -20.03 -8.33 8.08
N VAL A 167 -19.90 -7.04 7.77
CA VAL A 167 -18.62 -6.34 7.71
C VAL A 167 -18.01 -6.23 9.09
N LEU A 168 -16.76 -6.65 9.26
CA LEU A 168 -16.03 -6.61 10.52
C LEU A 168 -14.99 -5.50 10.56
N ARG A 169 -14.29 -5.27 9.46
CA ARG A 169 -13.25 -4.25 9.35
C ARG A 169 -13.38 -3.51 8.02
N MET A 170 -12.96 -2.26 8.04
CA MET A 170 -12.99 -1.37 6.89
C MET A 170 -11.68 -0.60 6.77
N GLN A 171 -11.24 -0.36 5.54
CA GLN A 171 -10.13 0.55 5.24
C GLN A 171 -10.48 1.36 4.00
N PHE A 172 -10.23 2.64 4.06
CA PHE A 172 -10.45 3.54 2.93
C PHE A 172 -9.13 3.84 2.23
N LEU A 173 -9.10 3.68 0.91
CA LEU A 173 -7.96 3.93 0.03
C LEU A 173 -8.14 5.30 -0.63
N PRO A 174 -7.46 6.36 -0.15
CA PRO A 174 -7.78 7.73 -0.54
C PRO A 174 -7.52 8.03 -2.02
N TYR A 175 -6.41 7.58 -2.59
CA TYR A 175 -6.05 7.86 -3.99
C TYR A 175 -6.89 7.08 -5.02
N HIS A 176 -7.51 6.01 -4.57
CA HIS A 176 -8.35 5.14 -5.41
C HIS A 176 -9.85 5.35 -5.19
N PHE A 177 -10.25 6.11 -4.17
CA PHE A 177 -11.63 6.24 -3.71
C PHE A 177 -12.33 4.90 -3.45
N LEU A 178 -11.56 3.92 -2.98
CA LEU A 178 -12.06 2.58 -2.68
C LEU A 178 -12.24 2.37 -1.19
N LEU A 179 -13.41 1.90 -0.79
CA LEU A 179 -13.65 1.36 0.54
C LEU A 179 -13.49 -0.16 0.49
N ALA A 180 -12.42 -0.68 1.09
CA ALA A 180 -12.18 -2.10 1.24
C ALA A 180 -12.85 -2.58 2.54
N THR A 181 -13.61 -3.69 2.46
CA THR A 181 -14.36 -4.25 3.58
C THR A 181 -14.04 -5.72 3.75
N ALA A 182 -13.75 -6.14 4.96
CA ALA A 182 -13.52 -7.53 5.34
C ALA A 182 -14.73 -8.06 6.13
N SER A 183 -15.30 -9.19 5.69
CA SER A 183 -16.51 -9.76 6.27
C SER A 183 -16.25 -11.01 7.14
N ALA A 184 -17.21 -11.34 7.99
CA ALA A 184 -17.22 -12.57 8.75
C ALA A 184 -17.30 -13.82 7.87
N SER A 185 -17.88 -13.70 6.67
CA SER A 185 -18.08 -14.78 5.69
C SER A 185 -16.89 -14.99 4.76
N SER A 186 -15.69 -14.55 5.11
CA SER A 186 -14.45 -14.67 4.32
C SER A 186 -14.41 -13.86 3.02
N PHE A 187 -15.29 -12.90 2.82
CA PHE A 187 -15.26 -12.04 1.66
C PHE A 187 -14.50 -10.75 1.93
N LEU A 188 -13.56 -10.43 1.04
CA LEU A 188 -12.96 -9.12 0.89
C LEU A 188 -13.63 -8.43 -0.30
N LYS A 189 -14.31 -7.32 -0.06
CA LYS A 189 -15.05 -6.57 -1.08
C LYS A 189 -14.52 -5.15 -1.18
N TYR A 190 -14.52 -4.62 -2.40
CA TYR A 190 -14.13 -3.25 -2.68
C TYR A 190 -15.31 -2.48 -3.26
N LEU A 191 -15.66 -1.39 -2.60
CA LEU A 191 -16.68 -0.43 -3.03
C LEU A 191 -16.00 0.81 -3.57
N ASP A 192 -16.32 1.20 -4.78
CA ASP A 192 -15.93 2.51 -5.32
C ASP A 192 -16.89 3.57 -4.78
N VAL A 193 -16.39 4.44 -3.91
CA VAL A 193 -17.20 5.47 -3.25
C VAL A 193 -17.60 6.57 -4.24
N SER A 194 -16.76 6.87 -5.25
CA SER A 194 -17.06 7.92 -6.23
C SER A 194 -18.21 7.57 -7.18
N VAL A 195 -18.40 6.28 -7.47
CA VAL A 195 -19.42 5.77 -8.39
C VAL A 195 -20.55 5.03 -7.66
N GLY A 196 -20.30 4.61 -6.41
CA GLY A 196 -21.24 3.81 -5.62
C GLY A 196 -21.40 2.36 -6.10
N LYS A 197 -20.40 1.82 -6.83
CA LYS A 197 -20.44 0.46 -7.37
C LYS A 197 -19.43 -0.46 -6.68
N GLU A 198 -19.83 -1.72 -6.55
CA GLU A 198 -18.92 -2.79 -6.14
C GLU A 198 -17.95 -3.10 -7.30
N VAL A 199 -16.66 -2.97 -7.04
CA VAL A 199 -15.58 -3.23 -8.03
C VAL A 199 -15.31 -4.73 -8.08
N THR A 200 -15.00 -5.33 -6.94
CA THR A 200 -14.70 -6.77 -6.83
C THR A 200 -15.15 -7.33 -5.49
N ALA A 201 -15.52 -8.62 -5.51
CA ALA A 201 -15.76 -9.44 -4.34
C ALA A 201 -14.88 -10.68 -4.40
N ILE A 202 -13.93 -10.78 -3.48
CA ILE A 202 -12.94 -11.85 -3.43
C ILE A 202 -13.25 -12.75 -2.24
N CYS A 203 -13.45 -14.06 -2.49
CA CYS A 203 -13.56 -15.05 -1.44
C CYS A 203 -12.16 -15.52 -1.04
N THR A 204 -11.72 -15.18 0.17
CA THR A 204 -10.37 -15.51 0.65
C THR A 204 -10.22 -16.97 1.07
N LYS A 205 -11.33 -17.68 1.34
CA LYS A 205 -11.38 -19.10 1.81
C LYS A 205 -10.58 -19.36 3.10
N THR A 206 -10.32 -18.33 3.87
CA THR A 206 -9.46 -18.40 5.08
C THR A 206 -10.23 -18.26 6.38
N GLY A 207 -11.54 -18.19 6.31
CA GLY A 207 -12.42 -18.01 7.46
C GLY A 207 -12.68 -16.54 7.78
N ARG A 208 -13.08 -16.27 9.01
CA ARG A 208 -13.45 -14.94 9.48
C ARG A 208 -12.28 -13.94 9.37
N LEU A 209 -12.54 -12.75 8.86
CA LEU A 209 -11.55 -11.71 8.61
C LEU A 209 -11.65 -10.61 9.69
N ASP A 210 -11.04 -10.85 10.84
CA ASP A 210 -11.06 -9.92 11.98
C ASP A 210 -9.92 -8.89 11.95
N VAL A 211 -8.86 -9.17 11.21
CA VAL A 211 -7.64 -8.34 11.18
C VAL A 211 -7.40 -7.85 9.76
N MET A 212 -7.37 -6.54 9.60
CA MET A 212 -7.17 -5.88 8.32
C MET A 212 -6.33 -4.62 8.50
N CYS A 213 -5.39 -4.41 7.61
CA CYS A 213 -4.61 -3.20 7.51
C CYS A 213 -4.36 -2.87 6.03
N GLN A 214 -4.25 -1.60 5.70
CA GLN A 214 -3.83 -1.18 4.37
C GLN A 214 -2.35 -0.80 4.38
N ASN A 215 -1.69 -0.98 3.25
CA ASN A 215 -0.40 -0.39 2.98
C ASN A 215 -0.62 0.99 2.35
N PRO A 216 -0.20 2.09 2.99
CA PRO A 216 -0.43 3.44 2.46
C PRO A 216 0.27 3.71 1.13
N HIS A 217 1.41 3.05 0.88
CA HIS A 217 2.23 3.29 -0.30
C HIS A 217 1.67 2.67 -1.59
N ASN A 218 1.19 1.43 -1.52
CA ASN A 218 0.74 0.67 -2.70
C ASN A 218 -0.74 0.25 -2.66
N ALA A 219 -1.50 0.71 -1.65
CA ALA A 219 -2.92 0.43 -1.47
C ALA A 219 -3.29 -1.07 -1.35
N ILE A 220 -2.31 -1.95 -1.10
CA ILE A 220 -2.53 -3.37 -0.88
C ILE A 220 -3.12 -3.61 0.50
N ILE A 221 -4.10 -4.51 0.57
CA ILE A 221 -4.75 -4.90 1.80
C ILE A 221 -4.05 -6.13 2.40
N HIS A 222 -3.64 -6.00 3.65
CA HIS A 222 -3.06 -7.06 4.46
C HIS A 222 -4.15 -7.65 5.36
N LEU A 223 -4.37 -8.95 5.27
CA LEU A 223 -5.32 -9.68 6.10
C LEU A 223 -4.58 -10.66 7.01
N GLY A 224 -4.88 -10.58 8.31
CA GLY A 224 -4.40 -11.54 9.31
C GLY A 224 -5.45 -12.63 9.56
N HIS A 225 -5.00 -13.88 9.63
CA HIS A 225 -5.87 -15.04 9.75
C HIS A 225 -5.69 -15.81 11.07
N PRO A 226 -6.70 -16.57 11.50
CA PRO A 226 -6.62 -17.36 12.74
C PRO A 226 -5.60 -18.50 12.69
N ASN A 227 -5.15 -18.92 11.50
CA ASN A 227 -4.09 -19.91 11.32
C ASN A 227 -2.66 -19.33 11.34
N GLY A 228 -2.49 -18.08 11.75
CA GLY A 228 -1.18 -17.45 11.87
C GLY A 228 -0.59 -16.94 10.55
N THR A 229 -1.32 -17.06 9.45
CA THR A 229 -0.89 -16.55 8.16
C THR A 229 -1.35 -15.10 7.97
N VAL A 230 -0.53 -14.34 7.25
CA VAL A 230 -0.89 -13.02 6.71
C VAL A 230 -0.92 -13.11 5.19
N THR A 231 -1.95 -12.57 4.59
CA THR A 231 -2.13 -12.57 3.13
C THR A 231 -2.29 -11.15 2.60
N LEU A 232 -1.69 -10.90 1.44
CA LEU A 232 -1.72 -9.61 0.76
C LEU A 232 -2.66 -9.71 -0.45
N TRP A 233 -3.53 -8.71 -0.59
CA TRP A 233 -4.59 -8.72 -1.60
C TRP A 233 -4.65 -7.43 -2.40
N SER A 234 -4.88 -7.59 -3.71
CA SER A 234 -5.20 -6.51 -4.64
C SER A 234 -6.61 -6.73 -5.21
N PRO A 235 -7.36 -5.71 -5.59
CA PRO A 235 -8.65 -5.86 -6.25
C PRO A 235 -8.58 -6.55 -7.61
N ASN A 236 -7.40 -6.57 -8.24
CA ASN A 236 -7.18 -7.10 -9.59
C ASN A 236 -7.16 -8.62 -9.66
N GLN A 237 -6.76 -9.28 -8.57
CA GLN A 237 -6.53 -10.72 -8.57
C GLN A 237 -7.47 -11.42 -7.59
N LYS A 238 -8.01 -12.57 -8.01
CA LYS A 238 -8.85 -13.42 -7.17
C LYS A 238 -8.07 -14.26 -6.17
N GLU A 239 -6.76 -14.35 -6.34
CA GLU A 239 -5.83 -15.06 -5.46
C GLU A 239 -4.97 -14.08 -4.68
N ALA A 240 -4.51 -14.50 -3.51
CA ALA A 240 -3.62 -13.68 -2.69
C ALA A 240 -2.27 -13.49 -3.42
N LEU A 241 -1.81 -12.23 -3.51
CA LEU A 241 -0.52 -11.88 -4.08
C LEU A 241 0.63 -12.56 -3.32
N VAL A 242 0.53 -12.54 -1.99
CA VAL A 242 1.52 -13.13 -1.10
C VAL A 242 0.79 -13.84 0.05
N LYS A 243 1.34 -14.96 0.49
CA LYS A 243 0.87 -15.72 1.64
C LYS A 243 2.06 -16.06 2.54
N MET A 244 2.09 -15.50 3.75
CA MET A 244 3.19 -15.65 4.69
C MET A 244 2.71 -16.30 5.98
N LEU A 245 3.46 -17.26 6.51
CA LEU A 245 3.25 -17.79 7.85
C LEU A 245 4.03 -16.93 8.86
N CYS A 246 3.32 -16.06 9.56
CA CYS A 246 3.93 -15.13 10.51
C CYS A 246 4.01 -15.69 11.92
N HIS A 247 2.96 -16.35 12.39
CA HIS A 247 2.83 -16.82 13.76
C HIS A 247 2.41 -18.29 13.83
N GLN A 248 2.75 -18.96 14.94
CA GLN A 248 2.31 -20.35 15.19
C GLN A 248 0.85 -20.43 15.64
N GLY A 249 0.30 -19.31 16.14
CA GLY A 249 -1.11 -19.16 16.50
C GLY A 249 -1.77 -18.06 15.67
N GLY A 250 -3.06 -17.82 15.90
CA GLY A 250 -3.79 -16.79 15.16
C GLY A 250 -3.16 -15.41 15.25
N VAL A 251 -3.19 -14.67 14.14
CA VAL A 251 -2.78 -13.27 14.08
C VAL A 251 -3.83 -12.43 14.78
N ARG A 252 -3.42 -11.55 15.70
CA ARG A 252 -4.31 -10.66 16.45
C ARG A 252 -4.39 -9.26 15.88
N SER A 253 -3.28 -8.75 15.41
CA SER A 253 -3.21 -7.43 14.79
C SER A 253 -2.06 -7.35 13.79
N VAL A 254 -2.24 -6.51 12.78
CA VAL A 254 -1.27 -6.20 11.74
C VAL A 254 -1.28 -4.68 11.53
N THR A 255 -0.12 -4.10 11.37
CA THR A 255 0.05 -2.70 10.97
C THR A 255 1.19 -2.57 9.98
N VAL A 256 1.10 -1.60 9.10
CA VAL A 256 2.11 -1.32 8.06
C VAL A 256 2.59 0.11 8.23
N ASP A 257 3.86 0.32 7.98
CA ASP A 257 4.48 1.63 8.04
C ASP A 257 4.02 2.55 6.88
N LYS A 258 4.10 3.87 7.09
CA LYS A 258 3.76 4.87 6.06
C LYS A 258 4.58 4.70 4.77
N SER A 259 5.85 4.30 4.90
CA SER A 259 6.73 4.01 3.76
C SER A 259 6.34 2.76 2.97
N GLY A 260 5.47 1.90 3.51
CA GLY A 260 5.07 0.61 2.90
C GLY A 260 6.15 -0.46 2.91
N THR A 261 7.28 -0.25 3.60
CA THR A 261 8.40 -1.18 3.63
C THR A 261 8.33 -2.17 4.77
N TYR A 262 7.86 -1.75 5.94
CA TYR A 262 7.81 -2.56 7.15
C TYR A 262 6.38 -2.92 7.54
N MET A 263 6.20 -4.18 7.91
CA MET A 263 4.95 -4.70 8.47
C MET A 263 5.21 -5.25 9.86
N VAL A 264 4.41 -4.83 10.82
CA VAL A 264 4.46 -5.35 12.19
C VAL A 264 3.23 -6.21 12.45
N THR A 265 3.46 -7.41 12.97
CA THR A 265 2.40 -8.38 13.24
C THR A 265 2.48 -8.84 14.69
N SER A 266 1.33 -9.06 15.31
CA SER A 266 1.22 -9.70 16.62
C SER A 266 0.31 -10.92 16.55
N GLY A 267 0.73 -11.99 17.22
CA GLY A 267 0.00 -13.26 17.27
C GLY A 267 -0.40 -13.67 18.68
N MET A 268 -1.18 -14.73 18.77
CA MET A 268 -1.55 -15.38 20.04
C MET A 268 -0.34 -16.06 20.70
N ASP A 269 0.73 -16.30 19.97
CA ASP A 269 2.02 -16.84 20.45
C ASP A 269 2.81 -15.86 21.32
N LYS A 270 2.21 -14.72 21.71
CA LYS A 270 2.82 -13.65 22.51
C LYS A 270 4.05 -13.03 21.87
N LYS A 271 4.19 -13.18 20.55
CA LYS A 271 5.27 -12.58 19.78
C LYS A 271 4.77 -11.40 18.97
N LEU A 272 5.59 -10.38 18.94
CA LEU A 272 5.49 -9.28 18.00
C LEU A 272 6.65 -9.41 17.03
N LYS A 273 6.38 -9.44 15.74
CA LYS A 273 7.38 -9.61 14.70
C LYS A 273 7.32 -8.47 13.71
N VAL A 274 8.49 -8.01 13.31
CA VAL A 274 8.69 -7.01 12.28
C VAL A 274 9.17 -7.70 11.01
N TYR A 275 8.51 -7.44 9.90
CA TYR A 275 8.83 -8.00 8.59
C TYR A 275 9.20 -6.89 7.61
N ASP A 276 10.16 -7.15 6.74
CA ASP A 276 10.35 -6.38 5.50
C ASP A 276 9.41 -6.97 4.44
N ILE A 277 8.48 -6.15 3.95
CA ILE A 277 7.46 -6.56 2.96
C ILE A 277 8.12 -6.93 1.62
N ARG A 278 9.20 -6.25 1.25
CA ARG A 278 9.91 -6.50 -0.02
C ARG A 278 10.68 -7.82 -0.01
N ALA A 279 11.36 -8.10 1.10
CA ALA A 279 12.13 -9.33 1.27
C ALA A 279 11.29 -10.50 1.79
N LEU A 280 10.08 -10.24 2.31
CA LEU A 280 9.17 -11.21 2.94
C LEU A 280 9.84 -11.98 4.09
N LYS A 281 10.78 -11.35 4.79
CA LYS A 281 11.58 -11.96 5.87
C LYS A 281 11.35 -11.26 7.20
N PRO A 282 11.31 -12.01 8.31
CA PRO A 282 11.28 -11.41 9.63
C PRO A 282 12.64 -10.76 9.93
N LEU A 283 12.61 -9.49 10.33
CA LEU A 283 13.79 -8.76 10.77
C LEU A 283 14.01 -8.96 12.27
N GLN A 284 12.95 -8.77 13.06
CA GLN A 284 13.01 -8.76 14.51
C GLN A 284 11.81 -9.50 15.11
N SER A 285 11.99 -10.05 16.30
CA SER A 285 10.94 -10.75 17.04
C SER A 285 11.05 -10.40 18.52
N TYR A 286 9.96 -9.88 19.08
CA TYR A 286 9.84 -9.46 20.45
C TYR A 286 8.87 -10.34 21.21
N PHE A 287 9.11 -10.58 22.50
CA PHE A 287 8.17 -11.26 23.38
C PHE A 287 7.38 -10.23 24.17
N LEU A 288 6.06 -10.37 24.14
CA LEU A 288 5.12 -9.57 24.93
C LEU A 288 4.51 -10.42 26.04
N PRO A 289 4.03 -9.82 27.13
CA PRO A 289 3.33 -10.55 28.20
C PRO A 289 2.09 -11.30 27.70
N ALA A 290 1.38 -10.68 26.76
CA ALA A 290 0.26 -11.27 26.03
C ALA A 290 0.34 -10.83 24.57
N GLY A 291 -0.35 -11.52 23.65
CA GLY A 291 -0.46 -11.08 22.26
C GLY A 291 -1.13 -9.72 22.18
N ALA A 292 -0.52 -8.75 21.48
CA ALA A 292 -1.10 -7.42 21.34
C ALA A 292 -2.43 -7.48 20.60
N SER A 293 -3.47 -6.89 21.20
CA SER A 293 -4.82 -6.85 20.62
C SER A 293 -4.90 -5.85 19.48
N CYS A 294 -4.24 -4.71 19.61
CA CYS A 294 -4.16 -3.68 18.58
C CYS A 294 -2.73 -3.20 18.43
N LEU A 295 -2.38 -2.85 17.21
CA LEU A 295 -1.12 -2.24 16.82
C LEU A 295 -1.40 -1.01 15.97
N SER A 296 -0.61 0.04 16.15
CA SER A 296 -0.63 1.20 15.28
C SER A 296 0.79 1.76 15.14
N LEU A 297 1.17 2.16 13.93
CA LEU A 297 2.41 2.86 13.64
C LEU A 297 2.13 4.34 13.43
N SER A 298 3.00 5.18 13.98
CA SER A 298 2.94 6.63 13.77
C SER A 298 3.59 7.01 12.44
N GLN A 299 3.41 8.27 12.02
CA GLN A 299 4.04 8.80 10.81
C GLN A 299 5.58 8.78 10.90
N ARG A 300 6.15 8.87 12.11
CA ARG A 300 7.61 8.85 12.37
C ARG A 300 8.14 7.50 12.84
N GLY A 301 7.36 6.40 12.67
CA GLY A 301 7.81 5.04 12.96
C GLY A 301 7.76 4.64 14.44
N LEU A 302 7.03 5.38 15.30
CA LEU A 302 6.73 4.92 16.65
C LEU A 302 5.66 3.85 16.61
N LEU A 303 5.89 2.73 17.26
CA LEU A 303 4.94 1.61 17.35
C LEU A 303 4.19 1.67 18.67
N SER A 304 2.88 1.72 18.64
CA SER A 304 2.02 1.48 19.80
C SER A 304 1.43 0.06 19.77
N ALA A 305 1.43 -0.61 20.91
CA ALA A 305 0.90 -1.94 21.11
C ALA A 305 0.08 -2.00 22.39
N THR A 306 -1.11 -2.61 22.31
CA THR A 306 -1.95 -2.85 23.50
C THR A 306 -1.90 -4.30 23.94
N THR A 307 -1.63 -4.53 25.19
CA THR A 307 -1.68 -5.84 25.84
C THR A 307 -2.70 -5.82 26.98
N GLY A 308 -3.97 -6.11 26.63
CA GLY A 308 -5.07 -6.03 27.58
C GLY A 308 -5.44 -4.58 27.92
N ASP A 309 -5.10 -4.14 29.13
CA ASP A 309 -5.34 -2.79 29.65
C ASP A 309 -4.10 -1.87 29.59
N VAL A 310 -2.94 -2.41 29.16
CA VAL A 310 -1.68 -1.66 29.09
C VAL A 310 -1.38 -1.30 27.66
N VAL A 311 -1.17 -0.02 27.41
CA VAL A 311 -0.68 0.56 26.16
C VAL A 311 0.82 0.80 26.29
N GLN A 312 1.60 0.28 25.38
CA GLN A 312 3.05 0.45 25.32
C GLN A 312 3.43 1.07 24.00
N VAL A 313 4.29 2.06 24.04
CA VAL A 313 4.85 2.73 22.86
C VAL A 313 6.33 2.42 22.78
N TYR A 314 6.79 2.03 21.59
CA TYR A 314 8.17 1.69 21.30
C TYR A 314 8.71 2.63 20.22
N LYS A 315 9.97 3.01 20.34
CA LYS A 315 10.65 3.88 19.39
C LYS A 315 11.59 3.05 18.51
N ASP A 316 11.61 3.38 17.20
CA ASP A 316 12.53 2.79 16.18
C ASP A 316 12.53 1.25 16.09
N VAL A 317 11.40 0.63 16.33
CA VAL A 317 11.23 -0.84 16.33
C VAL A 317 11.60 -1.49 14.99
N CYS A 318 11.43 -0.77 13.89
CA CYS A 318 11.73 -1.28 12.56
C CYS A 318 13.24 -1.35 12.28
N ASN A 319 14.01 -0.41 12.82
CA ASN A 319 15.44 -0.27 12.51
C ASN A 319 16.35 -0.93 13.57
N THR A 320 16.00 -0.79 14.85
CA THR A 320 16.83 -1.25 15.96
C THR A 320 16.09 -2.20 16.89
N PRO A 321 16.75 -3.22 17.45
CA PRO A 321 16.12 -4.08 18.46
C PRO A 321 15.91 -3.30 19.75
N VAL A 322 14.66 -3.16 20.18
CA VAL A 322 14.25 -2.41 21.36
C VAL A 322 13.96 -3.36 22.52
N THR A 323 14.52 -3.10 23.69
CA THR A 323 14.33 -3.93 24.90
C THR A 323 13.33 -3.33 25.88
N LYS A 324 13.16 -2.00 25.88
CA LYS A 324 12.28 -1.29 26.82
C LYS A 324 11.28 -0.42 26.06
N PRO A 325 10.03 -0.32 26.54
CA PRO A 325 9.07 0.61 25.97
C PRO A 325 9.53 2.07 26.21
N TYR A 326 9.27 2.93 25.24
CA TYR A 326 9.48 4.38 25.35
C TYR A 326 8.50 4.99 26.35
N MET A 327 7.23 4.57 26.26
CA MET A 327 6.17 4.98 27.18
C MET A 327 5.27 3.77 27.47
N ALA A 328 4.69 3.75 28.67
CA ALA A 328 3.68 2.76 29.05
C ALA A 328 2.59 3.44 29.85
N HIS A 329 1.34 3.18 29.51
CA HIS A 329 0.17 3.71 30.19
C HIS A 329 -0.85 2.63 30.43
N ARG A 330 -1.50 2.64 31.60
CA ARG A 330 -2.58 1.72 31.93
C ARG A 330 -3.92 2.41 31.78
N VAL A 331 -4.74 1.88 30.89
CA VAL A 331 -6.07 2.39 30.56
C VAL A 331 -7.13 1.72 31.44
N ARG A 332 -8.24 2.39 31.64
CA ARG A 332 -9.39 1.81 32.35
C ARG A 332 -10.11 0.80 31.46
N GLY A 333 -9.92 -0.49 31.74
CA GLY A 333 -10.51 -1.57 30.94
C GLY A 333 -9.68 -2.01 29.74
N THR A 334 -10.20 -2.96 28.99
CA THR A 334 -9.50 -3.52 27.83
C THR A 334 -9.51 -2.55 26.65
N ALA A 335 -8.36 -2.34 26.03
CA ALA A 335 -8.25 -1.52 24.84
C ALA A 335 -8.60 -2.35 23.57
N TRP A 336 -9.50 -1.78 22.76
CA TRP A 336 -10.03 -2.40 21.55
C TRP A 336 -9.57 -1.74 20.26
N GLY A 337 -9.16 -0.49 20.31
CA GLY A 337 -8.68 0.29 19.17
C GLY A 337 -7.50 1.17 19.53
N LEU A 338 -6.57 1.32 18.60
CA LEU A 338 -5.44 2.25 18.64
C LEU A 338 -5.32 2.95 17.29
N SER A 339 -5.12 4.26 17.34
CA SER A 339 -4.75 5.04 16.15
C SER A 339 -3.96 6.28 16.58
N PHE A 340 -2.89 6.56 15.88
CA PHE A 340 -2.21 7.85 16.00
C PHE A 340 -2.97 8.92 15.23
N CYS A 341 -3.03 10.12 15.82
CA CYS A 341 -3.52 11.28 15.13
C CYS A 341 -2.50 11.71 14.07
N PRO A 342 -2.90 11.95 12.82
CA PRO A 342 -1.99 12.47 11.82
C PRO A 342 -1.51 13.88 12.19
N PHE A 343 -0.23 14.17 11.97
CA PHE A 343 0.44 15.45 12.16
C PHE A 343 0.53 15.96 13.60
N GLU A 344 -0.05 15.25 14.56
CA GLU A 344 0.03 15.59 15.99
C GLU A 344 0.64 14.45 16.83
N ASP A 345 1.18 14.80 17.98
CA ASP A 345 1.79 13.86 18.91
C ASP A 345 0.76 13.17 19.82
N VAL A 346 -0.41 12.84 19.27
CA VAL A 346 -1.53 12.25 20.01
C VAL A 346 -1.80 10.83 19.58
N LEU A 347 -1.89 9.94 20.57
CA LEU A 347 -2.36 8.57 20.41
C LEU A 347 -3.77 8.44 20.99
N GLY A 348 -4.73 8.08 20.15
CA GLY A 348 -6.08 7.72 20.60
C GLY A 348 -6.14 6.25 21.05
N VAL A 349 -6.84 6.00 22.14
CA VAL A 349 -7.07 4.68 22.70
C VAL A 349 -8.56 4.50 22.97
N GLY A 350 -9.19 3.61 22.23
CA GLY A 350 -10.58 3.18 22.48
C GLY A 350 -10.62 2.00 23.43
N HIS A 351 -11.33 2.13 24.54
CA HIS A 351 -11.41 1.11 25.58
C HIS A 351 -12.84 0.88 26.07
N GLY A 352 -13.04 -0.12 26.94
CA GLY A 352 -14.35 -0.50 27.43
C GLY A 352 -15.14 0.62 28.12
N ASP A 353 -14.47 1.56 28.75
CA ASP A 353 -15.09 2.68 29.50
C ASP A 353 -15.13 3.99 28.69
N GLY A 354 -14.59 4.00 27.45
CA GLY A 354 -14.63 5.19 26.63
C GLY A 354 -13.40 5.39 25.76
N PHE A 355 -13.02 6.63 25.54
CA PHE A 355 -11.88 7.07 24.75
C PHE A 355 -10.88 7.82 25.64
N THR A 356 -9.60 7.50 25.48
CA THR A 356 -8.52 8.22 26.14
C THR A 356 -7.51 8.69 25.08
N SER A 357 -7.12 9.95 25.15
CA SER A 357 -6.01 10.47 24.38
C SER A 357 -4.73 10.44 25.20
N MET A 358 -3.64 10.11 24.58
CA MET A 358 -2.31 10.04 25.18
C MET A 358 -1.37 10.91 24.36
N LEU A 359 -0.62 11.79 25.00
CA LEU A 359 0.48 12.51 24.33
C LEU A 359 1.69 11.58 24.19
N VAL A 360 2.19 11.45 22.97
CA VAL A 360 3.37 10.64 22.64
C VAL A 360 4.35 11.53 21.87
N PRO A 361 5.29 12.16 22.55
CA PRO A 361 6.21 13.11 21.92
C PRO A 361 6.98 12.47 20.75
N GLY A 362 7.00 13.16 19.61
CA GLY A 362 7.67 12.73 18.41
C GLY A 362 6.90 11.72 17.55
N ALA A 363 5.60 11.55 17.75
CA ALA A 363 4.76 10.66 16.94
C ALA A 363 4.30 11.31 15.65
N GLY A 364 3.92 12.57 15.69
CA GLY A 364 3.44 13.33 14.54
C GLY A 364 4.58 13.83 13.65
N GLU A 365 4.29 14.03 12.39
CA GLU A 365 5.18 14.70 11.45
C GLU A 365 4.82 16.18 11.42
N PRO A 366 5.71 17.08 11.91
CA PRO A 366 5.37 18.50 12.00
C PRO A 366 5.27 19.16 10.63
N ASN A 367 5.98 18.63 9.64
CA ASN A 367 5.98 19.15 8.28
C ASN A 367 4.97 18.37 7.44
N PHE A 368 4.02 19.05 6.84
CA PHE A 368 3.06 18.48 5.91
C PHE A 368 3.25 19.09 4.53
N ASP A 369 3.01 18.29 3.47
CA ASP A 369 2.94 18.80 2.12
C ASP A 369 1.61 19.55 1.92
N GLY A 370 1.68 20.87 1.74
CA GLY A 370 0.52 21.70 1.56
C GLY A 370 -0.28 21.40 0.28
N LEU A 371 0.33 20.72 -0.69
CA LEU A 371 -0.34 20.33 -1.93
C LEU A 371 -1.10 19.00 -1.78
N ASP A 372 -0.57 18.07 -1.00
CA ASP A 372 -1.16 16.74 -0.84
C ASP A 372 -2.09 16.67 0.39
N ALA A 373 -1.58 16.98 1.56
CA ALA A 373 -2.27 16.73 2.82
C ALA A 373 -2.31 17.95 3.75
N ASN A 374 -2.66 19.14 3.21
CA ASN A 374 -2.78 20.34 4.03
C ASN A 374 -3.98 20.22 4.98
N PRO A 375 -3.76 20.09 6.29
CA PRO A 375 -4.85 19.98 7.26
C PRO A 375 -5.60 21.31 7.48
N TYR A 376 -4.99 22.46 7.19
CA TYR A 376 -5.55 23.81 7.42
C TYR A 376 -6.27 24.39 6.21
N ARG A 377 -6.85 23.54 5.35
CA ARG A 377 -7.58 23.98 4.16
C ARG A 377 -8.84 24.76 4.51
N SER A 378 -9.07 25.87 3.81
CA SER A 378 -10.36 26.56 3.86
C SER A 378 -11.46 25.73 3.17
N ALA A 379 -12.74 26.05 3.43
CA ALA A 379 -13.88 25.36 2.79
C ALA A 379 -13.79 25.35 1.27
N LYS A 380 -13.39 26.48 0.65
CA LYS A 380 -13.21 26.58 -0.80
C LYS A 380 -12.06 25.71 -1.31
N GLN A 381 -10.92 25.71 -0.61
CA GLN A 381 -9.77 24.85 -0.95
C GLN A 381 -10.12 23.37 -0.83
N ARG A 382 -10.96 22.98 0.14
CA ARG A 382 -11.43 21.59 0.28
C ARG A 382 -12.27 21.16 -0.90
N GLN A 383 -13.19 22.00 -1.37
CA GLN A 383 -14.00 21.72 -2.57
C GLN A 383 -13.13 21.59 -3.84
N GLU A 384 -12.19 22.52 -4.03
CA GLU A 384 -11.26 22.47 -5.17
C GLU A 384 -10.38 21.22 -5.11
N TRP A 385 -9.92 20.85 -3.92
CA TRP A 385 -9.12 19.64 -3.72
C TRP A 385 -9.92 18.36 -3.98
N GLU A 386 -11.18 18.31 -3.57
CA GLU A 386 -12.04 17.15 -3.82
C GLU A 386 -12.23 16.92 -5.32
N VAL A 387 -12.49 18.00 -6.07
CA VAL A 387 -12.59 17.91 -7.53
C VAL A 387 -11.27 17.46 -8.14
N LYS A 388 -10.13 18.01 -7.69
CA LYS A 388 -8.81 17.60 -8.14
C LYS A 388 -8.52 16.13 -7.84
N ALA A 389 -8.80 15.68 -6.62
CA ALA A 389 -8.60 14.29 -6.21
C ALA A 389 -9.46 13.31 -7.02
N LEU A 390 -10.70 13.71 -7.37
CA LEU A 390 -11.55 12.90 -8.25
C LEU A 390 -11.02 12.82 -9.69
N LEU A 391 -10.45 13.92 -10.21
CA LEU A 391 -9.84 13.93 -11.54
C LEU A 391 -8.53 13.13 -11.59
N GLU A 392 -7.75 13.14 -10.50
CA GLU A 392 -6.49 12.41 -10.35
C GLU A 392 -6.68 10.99 -9.80
N LYS A 393 -7.92 10.52 -9.70
CA LYS A 393 -8.25 9.19 -9.18
C LYS A 393 -7.49 8.10 -9.92
N ILE A 394 -6.75 7.28 -9.17
CA ILE A 394 -6.03 6.14 -9.70
C ILE A 394 -6.99 4.96 -9.86
N GLN A 395 -6.99 4.33 -11.03
CA GLN A 395 -7.87 3.18 -11.30
C GLN A 395 -7.48 1.96 -10.43
N PRO A 396 -8.46 1.17 -9.98
CA PRO A 396 -8.19 -0.01 -9.14
C PRO A 396 -7.26 -1.03 -9.80
N GLU A 397 -7.25 -1.08 -11.13
CA GLU A 397 -6.43 -1.97 -11.94
C GLU A 397 -4.92 -1.72 -11.78
N LEU A 398 -4.54 -0.51 -11.35
CA LEU A 398 -3.15 -0.11 -11.14
C LEU A 398 -2.59 -0.50 -9.77
N ILE A 399 -3.39 -1.12 -8.88
CA ILE A 399 -2.93 -1.57 -7.57
C ILE A 399 -2.05 -2.81 -7.73
N SER A 400 -0.75 -2.66 -7.55
CA SER A 400 0.28 -3.71 -7.65
C SER A 400 1.23 -3.68 -6.47
N LEU A 401 2.07 -4.72 -6.31
CA LEU A 401 3.07 -4.78 -5.25
C LEU A 401 4.07 -3.62 -5.34
N ASP A 402 4.54 -3.37 -6.56
CA ASP A 402 5.50 -2.31 -6.85
C ASP A 402 4.86 -1.28 -7.79
N PRO A 403 4.26 -0.20 -7.27
CA PRO A 403 3.57 0.79 -8.09
C PRO A 403 4.53 1.55 -9.02
N CYS A 404 5.82 1.59 -8.69
CA CYS A 404 6.85 2.25 -9.52
C CYS A 404 7.13 1.51 -10.84
N GLU A 405 6.82 0.21 -10.94
CA GLU A 405 7.02 -0.57 -12.16
C GLU A 405 6.04 -0.20 -13.28
N LEU A 406 4.84 0.26 -12.92
CA LEU A 406 3.79 0.58 -13.89
C LEU A 406 4.14 1.76 -14.82
N GLY A 407 5.05 2.62 -14.41
CA GLY A 407 5.53 3.76 -15.22
C GLY A 407 6.83 3.47 -15.96
N GLN A 408 7.43 2.31 -15.78
CA GLN A 408 8.70 1.96 -16.42
C GLN A 408 8.45 1.20 -17.73
N VAL A 409 9.29 1.47 -18.72
CA VAL A 409 9.31 0.66 -19.94
C VAL A 409 9.77 -0.74 -19.54
N ASP A 410 8.95 -1.75 -19.84
CA ASP A 410 9.28 -3.15 -19.58
C ASP A 410 10.57 -3.52 -20.29
N GLN A 411 11.63 -3.66 -19.51
CA GLN A 411 12.91 -4.17 -19.99
C GLN A 411 12.86 -5.69 -19.89
N ALA A 412 12.31 -6.31 -20.93
CA ALA A 412 12.30 -7.77 -21.03
C ALA A 412 13.68 -8.32 -20.70
N THR A 413 13.76 -9.24 -19.75
CA THR A 413 15.03 -9.90 -19.38
C THR A 413 15.64 -10.57 -20.60
N PHE A 414 16.98 -10.74 -20.59
CA PHE A 414 17.67 -11.42 -21.68
C PHE A 414 17.03 -12.78 -22.01
N GLN A 415 16.56 -13.50 -21.00
CA GLN A 415 15.87 -14.78 -21.17
C GLN A 415 14.51 -14.64 -21.89
N GLN A 416 13.72 -13.64 -21.54
CA GLN A 416 12.44 -13.36 -22.21
C GLN A 416 12.66 -12.97 -23.67
N ARG A 417 13.57 -12.03 -23.95
CA ARG A 417 13.94 -11.65 -25.33
C ARG A 417 14.45 -12.84 -26.13
N HIS A 418 15.18 -13.74 -25.49
CA HIS A 418 15.64 -14.97 -26.13
C HIS A 418 14.48 -15.92 -26.42
N GLN A 419 13.54 -16.12 -25.47
CA GLN A 419 12.34 -16.94 -25.67
C GLN A 419 11.45 -16.39 -26.76
N ASP A 420 11.18 -15.09 -26.77
CA ASP A 420 10.39 -14.40 -27.81
C ASP A 420 11.04 -14.57 -29.18
N ARG A 421 12.38 -14.46 -29.23
CA ARG A 421 13.15 -14.68 -30.46
C ARG A 421 13.09 -16.13 -30.93
N VAL A 422 13.16 -17.07 -30.00
CA VAL A 422 12.99 -18.51 -30.30
C VAL A 422 11.56 -18.80 -30.79
N GLN A 423 10.55 -18.21 -30.19
CA GLN A 423 9.16 -18.33 -30.64
C GLN A 423 8.93 -17.72 -32.02
N ALA A 424 9.46 -16.52 -32.26
CA ALA A 424 9.37 -15.84 -33.54
C ALA A 424 10.11 -16.57 -34.67
N LEU A 425 11.27 -17.13 -34.37
CA LEU A 425 12.12 -17.85 -35.35
C LEU A 425 11.74 -19.32 -35.50
N GLY A 426 11.05 -19.92 -34.51
CA GLY A 426 10.73 -21.35 -34.47
C GLY A 426 11.93 -22.26 -34.21
N PHE A 427 13.11 -21.69 -33.90
CA PHE A 427 14.31 -22.43 -33.48
C PHE A 427 15.16 -21.58 -32.55
N ASP A 428 15.94 -22.21 -31.66
CA ASP A 428 16.82 -21.54 -30.74
C ASP A 428 18.15 -21.16 -31.41
N PRO A 429 18.44 -19.84 -31.60
CA PRO A 429 19.66 -19.40 -32.25
C PRO A 429 20.92 -19.61 -31.40
N LEU A 430 20.77 -19.84 -30.10
CA LEU A 430 21.90 -20.12 -29.18
C LEU A 430 22.05 -21.61 -28.85
N ALA A 431 21.11 -22.44 -29.32
CA ALA A 431 21.23 -23.88 -29.13
C ALA A 431 22.45 -24.41 -29.84
N LYS A 432 23.35 -25.04 -29.10
CA LYS A 432 24.49 -25.75 -29.68
C LYS A 432 23.95 -26.99 -30.38
N GLU A 433 23.97 -26.99 -31.70
CA GLU A 433 23.60 -28.18 -32.48
C GLU A 433 24.47 -29.34 -32.05
N LYS A 434 23.82 -30.40 -31.54
CA LYS A 434 24.51 -31.65 -31.22
C LYS A 434 24.86 -32.29 -32.55
N PHE A 435 26.14 -32.34 -32.90
CA PHE A 435 26.63 -33.09 -34.05
C PHE A 435 26.30 -34.58 -33.84
N VAL A 436 25.33 -35.07 -34.62
CA VAL A 436 25.00 -36.53 -34.67
C VAL A 436 25.79 -37.13 -35.83
N PRO A 437 26.85 -37.90 -35.58
CA PRO A 437 27.59 -38.55 -36.66
C PRO A 437 26.69 -39.58 -37.33
N LYS A 438 26.58 -39.50 -38.66
CA LYS A 438 25.87 -40.52 -39.44
C LYS A 438 26.68 -41.80 -39.49
N TYR A 439 26.40 -42.74 -38.61
CA TYR A 439 27.09 -44.04 -38.50
C TYR A 439 26.98 -45.00 -39.69
N LYS A 440 26.13 -44.71 -40.67
CA LYS A 440 25.82 -45.63 -41.74
C LYS A 440 26.34 -45.22 -43.13
N LYS A 441 27.34 -44.37 -43.25
CA LYS A 441 28.03 -44.23 -44.55
C LYS A 441 29.21 -45.22 -44.58
N LYS A 442 29.10 -46.23 -45.45
CA LYS A 442 30.20 -47.11 -45.82
C LYS A 442 31.35 -46.26 -46.35
N GLY A 443 32.34 -46.02 -45.54
CA GLY A 443 33.52 -45.30 -45.87
C GLY A 443 34.30 -44.91 -44.63
N ARG A 444 35.48 -45.42 -44.48
CA ARG A 444 36.44 -45.16 -43.41
C ARG A 444 36.77 -43.67 -43.38
N SER A 445 35.96 -42.84 -42.69
CA SER A 445 36.36 -41.48 -42.44
C SER A 445 37.31 -41.48 -41.22
N SER A 446 38.56 -41.06 -41.45
CA SER A 446 39.50 -40.85 -40.37
C SER A 446 38.92 -39.83 -39.37
N THR A 447 39.33 -39.94 -38.09
CA THR A 447 38.88 -39.04 -37.02
C THR A 447 39.08 -37.55 -37.39
N GLY A 448 40.10 -37.22 -38.16
CA GLY A 448 40.36 -35.89 -38.73
C GLY A 448 39.30 -35.35 -39.66
N ASN A 449 38.65 -36.21 -40.49
CA ASN A 449 37.53 -35.79 -41.34
C ASN A 449 36.25 -35.53 -40.56
N VAL A 450 36.05 -36.24 -39.46
CA VAL A 450 34.91 -36.02 -38.54
C VAL A 450 35.11 -34.70 -37.84
N GLU A 451 36.34 -34.39 -37.42
CA GLU A 451 36.65 -33.17 -36.71
C GLU A 451 36.64 -31.94 -37.67
N LYS A 452 37.08 -32.10 -38.90
CA LYS A 452 36.95 -31.06 -39.96
C LYS A 452 35.51 -30.73 -40.23
N ARG A 453 34.60 -31.75 -40.31
CA ARG A 453 33.15 -31.54 -40.46
C ARG A 453 32.53 -30.88 -39.24
N LYS A 454 32.95 -31.25 -38.04
CA LYS A 454 32.53 -30.55 -36.80
C LYS A 454 32.90 -29.09 -36.85
N ARG A 455 34.12 -28.73 -37.29
CA ARG A 455 34.56 -27.34 -37.40
C ARG A 455 33.82 -26.56 -38.48
N GLN A 456 33.51 -27.18 -39.61
CA GLN A 456 32.72 -26.56 -40.68
C GLN A 456 31.29 -26.27 -40.20
N VAL A 457 30.61 -27.22 -39.57
CA VAL A 457 29.26 -27.01 -39.00
C VAL A 457 29.26 -25.97 -37.86
N ALA A 458 30.37 -25.83 -37.11
CA ALA A 458 30.46 -24.82 -36.07
C ALA A 458 30.75 -23.41 -36.61
N HIS A 459 31.35 -23.29 -37.83
CA HIS A 459 31.73 -21.99 -38.40
C HIS A 459 30.75 -21.48 -39.45
N GLU A 460 29.96 -22.36 -40.10
CA GLU A 460 28.93 -21.97 -41.06
C GLU A 460 27.64 -21.63 -40.32
N ASP A 461 27.18 -20.41 -40.43
CA ASP A 461 25.86 -20.01 -39.92
C ASP A 461 24.78 -20.51 -40.86
N GLN A 462 24.46 -21.81 -40.75
CA GLN A 462 23.44 -22.48 -41.58
C GLN A 462 22.00 -22.29 -41.06
N ARG A 463 21.81 -21.42 -40.10
CA ARG A 463 20.52 -21.23 -39.41
C ARG A 463 19.41 -20.83 -40.34
N ASP A 464 19.70 -19.96 -41.31
CA ASP A 464 18.73 -19.49 -42.29
C ASP A 464 18.38 -20.60 -43.29
N ILE A 465 19.37 -21.43 -43.69
CA ILE A 465 19.18 -22.57 -44.58
C ILE A 465 18.36 -23.65 -43.88
N ILE A 466 18.64 -23.92 -42.59
CA ILE A 466 17.88 -24.88 -41.80
C ILE A 466 16.43 -24.38 -41.60
N LYS A 467 16.23 -23.10 -41.36
CA LYS A 467 14.92 -22.50 -41.22
C LYS A 467 14.10 -22.66 -42.52
N GLN A 468 14.70 -22.31 -43.66
CA GLN A 468 14.05 -22.49 -44.99
C GLN A 468 13.70 -23.96 -45.25
N THR A 469 14.61 -24.88 -44.95
CA THR A 469 14.32 -26.32 -45.14
C THR A 469 13.24 -26.84 -44.21
N VAL A 470 13.08 -26.32 -43.00
CA VAL A 470 11.99 -26.65 -42.07
C VAL A 470 10.67 -26.05 -42.55
N GLU A 471 10.69 -24.78 -42.97
CA GLU A 471 9.50 -24.12 -43.55
C GLU A 471 9.00 -24.83 -44.82
N ASP A 472 9.91 -25.21 -45.69
CA ASP A 472 9.56 -25.94 -46.93
C ASP A 472 9.01 -27.34 -46.63
N LYS A 473 9.58 -28.03 -45.62
CA LYS A 473 9.02 -29.31 -45.16
C LYS A 473 7.61 -29.15 -44.57
N MET A 474 7.40 -28.10 -43.77
CA MET A 474 6.07 -27.82 -43.23
C MET A 474 5.07 -27.42 -44.31
N LYS A 475 5.49 -26.65 -45.32
CA LYS A 475 4.63 -26.36 -46.50
C LYS A 475 4.25 -27.62 -47.26
N MET A 476 5.24 -28.47 -47.57
CA MET A 476 5.03 -29.75 -48.23
C MET A 476 4.09 -30.66 -47.44
N GLU A 477 4.26 -30.72 -46.11
CA GLU A 477 3.38 -31.53 -45.27
C GLU A 477 1.95 -30.97 -45.20
N LYS A 478 1.80 -29.64 -45.13
CA LYS A 478 0.47 -28.99 -45.21
C LYS A 478 -0.18 -29.25 -46.58
N GLU A 479 0.58 -29.16 -47.67
CA GLU A 479 0.07 -29.46 -48.99
C GLU A 479 -0.31 -30.94 -49.13
N ARG A 480 0.50 -31.85 -48.56
CA ARG A 480 0.16 -33.29 -48.55
C ARG A 480 -1.13 -33.53 -47.77
N LYS A 481 -1.28 -32.97 -46.56
CA LYS A 481 -2.51 -33.05 -45.76
C LYS A 481 -3.70 -32.44 -46.48
N ASN A 482 -3.50 -31.35 -47.21
CA ASN A 482 -4.57 -30.71 -48.00
C ASN A 482 -4.96 -31.57 -49.24
N ARG A 483 -3.96 -32.21 -49.89
CA ARG A 483 -4.23 -33.16 -50.99
C ARG A 483 -4.95 -34.41 -50.49
N GLU A 484 -4.54 -34.92 -49.32
CA GLU A 484 -5.22 -36.06 -48.67
C GLU A 484 -6.67 -35.68 -48.25
N LYS A 485 -6.86 -34.48 -47.68
CA LYS A 485 -8.22 -33.96 -47.36
C LYS A 485 -9.07 -33.75 -48.65
N LYS A 486 -8.47 -33.27 -49.75
CA LYS A 486 -9.18 -33.15 -51.03
C LYS A 486 -9.52 -34.52 -51.61
N LYS A 487 -8.59 -35.49 -51.53
CA LYS A 487 -8.87 -36.87 -51.97
C LYS A 487 -9.94 -37.52 -51.08
N ALA A 488 -9.91 -37.32 -49.77
CA ALA A 488 -10.93 -37.82 -48.85
C ALA A 488 -12.31 -37.18 -49.10
N LYS A 489 -12.33 -35.87 -49.42
CA LYS A 489 -13.57 -35.19 -49.83
C LYS A 489 -14.11 -35.67 -51.17
N LEU A 490 -13.23 -35.99 -52.13
CA LEU A 490 -13.61 -36.56 -53.43
C LEU A 490 -14.05 -38.00 -53.29
N SER A 491 -13.48 -38.79 -52.37
CA SER A 491 -13.90 -40.17 -52.12
C SER A 491 -15.14 -40.28 -51.21
N GLY A 492 -15.45 -39.20 -50.43
CA GLY A 492 -16.59 -39.17 -49.49
C GLY A 492 -17.87 -38.54 -50.05
N SER A 493 -17.81 -37.80 -51.15
CA SER A 493 -19.01 -37.21 -51.78
C SER A 493 -19.44 -38.05 -53.02
N ARG A 494 -20.01 -39.22 -52.80
CA ARG A 494 -20.92 -39.78 -53.75
C ARG A 494 -22.19 -38.93 -53.76
N SER A 495 -22.24 -37.96 -54.65
CA SER A 495 -23.45 -37.22 -54.92
C SER A 495 -24.51 -38.21 -55.36
N ALA A 496 -25.75 -38.04 -54.96
CA ALA A 496 -26.89 -38.88 -55.48
C ALA A 496 -26.97 -38.93 -57.01
N LEU A 497 -26.34 -37.96 -57.68
CA LEU A 497 -26.21 -37.87 -59.13
C LEU A 497 -25.13 -38.79 -59.75
N ASP A 498 -24.17 -39.30 -58.93
CA ASP A 498 -23.16 -40.24 -59.41
C ASP A 498 -23.74 -41.65 -59.65
N ARG A 499 -25.00 -41.90 -59.26
CA ARG A 499 -25.75 -43.14 -59.64
C ARG A 499 -26.20 -43.14 -61.07
N PHE A 500 -26.18 -42.03 -61.79
CA PHE A 500 -26.63 -41.88 -63.16
C PHE A 500 -25.49 -41.69 -64.18
N LYS A 501 -24.23 -41.75 -63.70
CA LYS A 501 -23.07 -41.83 -64.61
C LYS A 501 -22.60 -43.27 -64.72
N ASN A 502 -23.19 -43.98 -65.60
CA ASN A 502 -22.60 -45.15 -66.25
C ASN A 502 -21.86 -44.70 -67.47
#